data_1deb91097bf719f13acb04b3632e4d28
#
_entry.id   1deb91097bf719f13acb04b3632e4d28
#
_cell.length_a   1.000
_cell.length_b   1.000
_cell.length_c   1.000
_cell.angle_alpha   90.00
_cell.angle_beta   90.00
_cell.angle_gamma   90.00
#
_symmetry.space_group_name_H-M   'P 1'
#
loop_
_entity.id
_entity.type
_entity.pdbx_description
1 polymer ?
#
loop_
_entity_poly.entity_id
_entity_poly.type
_entity_poly.pdbx_seq_one_letter_code
_entity_poly.pdbx_strand_id
1 'polypeptide(L)'
;MNKVIVVGGGAAGLLAAAAAAEHGAQVTVLEKMFKPGKKLLITGKGRCNITNDCDLQEIIKNIPGNGRFLNSALRQFTNEDVVKLLNDNGLETKVERGGRVFPVSDQAKDVVDTLLKILHDLGVELVTDICVTEVLTDTEKVIGVKTKSGKVFKADAVIVAAGGASYPGTGSDGSGFKLAEKLGHAIIPLKPSLVPLTSDSPYIPDLQGLSLRNVQATVYSSGSKAASEFGEMLFTHFGVSGPIILSLSKTVAALLKANKTNIDLLIDLKPALTFEKLEARVQRDFEQYSRKQLLNGMKDLLPQRLIPVVLDQAYLDEEKPVNQISKEERKRLVEVLKGLSVSITGTRPLAEAIVTAGGVSIKEIEPKTLRSKLWQGLYFAGEVIDIDGYTGGYNLQAAFSTGYVAGTAAAYQ
;
A
#
# COMPACT_ATOMS: atom_id res chain seq x y z
N MET A 1 25.78 -20.67 19.50
CA MET A 1 24.43 -20.25 19.08
C MET A 1 24.50 -18.77 18.83
N ASN A 2 24.28 -18.33 17.59
CA ASN A 2 24.35 -16.92 17.25
C ASN A 2 23.22 -16.13 17.91
N LYS A 3 23.55 -14.94 18.43
CA LYS A 3 22.57 -14.02 19.01
C LYS A 3 22.12 -13.03 17.93
N VAL A 4 20.84 -13.06 17.60
CA VAL A 4 20.24 -12.19 16.60
C VAL A 4 19.28 -11.21 17.26
N ILE A 5 19.47 -9.93 17.02
CA ILE A 5 18.50 -8.90 17.41
C ILE A 5 17.75 -8.43 16.19
N VAL A 6 16.42 -8.45 16.29
CA VAL A 6 15.51 -7.89 15.27
C VAL A 6 14.93 -6.58 15.80
N VAL A 7 15.17 -5.49 15.08
CA VAL A 7 14.67 -4.15 15.41
C VAL A 7 13.38 -3.88 14.66
N GLY A 8 12.26 -3.98 15.35
CA GLY A 8 10.90 -3.80 14.84
C GLY A 8 10.12 -5.11 14.76
N GLY A 9 8.94 -5.14 15.38
CA GLY A 9 7.99 -6.26 15.40
C GLY A 9 6.87 -6.12 14.37
N GLY A 10 7.19 -5.63 13.15
CA GLY A 10 6.28 -5.59 12.00
C GLY A 10 6.32 -6.89 11.18
N ALA A 11 5.67 -6.91 9.99
CA ALA A 11 5.60 -8.08 9.11
C ALA A 11 6.99 -8.69 8.81
N ALA A 12 7.93 -7.85 8.38
CA ALA A 12 9.28 -8.30 8.07
C ALA A 12 10.04 -8.79 9.31
N GLY A 13 9.92 -8.06 10.43
CA GLY A 13 10.64 -8.41 11.66
C GLY A 13 10.14 -9.67 12.33
N LEU A 14 8.82 -9.89 12.38
CA LEU A 14 8.24 -11.12 12.94
C LEU A 14 8.69 -12.34 12.13
N LEU A 15 8.69 -12.24 10.80
CA LEU A 15 9.13 -13.36 9.98
C LEU A 15 10.65 -13.55 9.99
N ALA A 16 11.42 -12.47 10.08
CA ALA A 16 12.87 -12.56 10.26
C ALA A 16 13.24 -13.26 11.58
N ALA A 17 12.50 -12.97 12.64
CA ALA A 17 12.71 -13.59 13.94
C ALA A 17 12.37 -15.09 13.90
N ALA A 18 11.23 -15.47 13.29
CA ALA A 18 10.86 -16.85 13.11
C ALA A 18 11.93 -17.62 12.32
N ALA A 19 12.31 -17.11 11.15
CA ALA A 19 13.31 -17.75 10.30
C ALA A 19 14.67 -17.90 11.00
N ALA A 20 15.14 -16.89 11.72
CA ALA A 20 16.40 -16.99 12.46
C ALA A 20 16.34 -18.04 13.58
N ALA A 21 15.22 -18.12 14.31
CA ALA A 21 15.05 -19.11 15.40
C ALA A 21 14.92 -20.54 14.85
N GLU A 22 14.19 -20.75 13.74
CA GLU A 22 14.11 -22.05 13.05
C GLU A 22 15.50 -22.59 12.64
N HIS A 23 16.43 -21.69 12.32
CA HIS A 23 17.82 -22.02 11.96
C HIS A 23 18.78 -22.01 13.17
N GLY A 24 18.23 -22.06 14.39
CA GLY A 24 18.98 -22.31 15.60
C GLY A 24 19.64 -21.07 16.24
N ALA A 25 19.27 -19.86 15.86
CA ALA A 25 19.74 -18.65 16.53
C ALA A 25 18.98 -18.37 17.83
N GLN A 26 19.63 -17.71 18.80
CA GLN A 26 18.96 -17.08 19.93
C GLN A 26 18.45 -15.70 19.52
N VAL A 27 17.14 -15.52 19.44
CA VAL A 27 16.52 -14.32 18.85
C VAL A 27 15.82 -13.48 19.89
N THR A 28 16.09 -12.17 19.86
CA THR A 28 15.35 -11.15 20.62
C THR A 28 14.77 -10.12 19.64
N VAL A 29 13.45 -9.93 19.64
CA VAL A 29 12.77 -8.87 18.91
C VAL A 29 12.58 -7.66 19.83
N LEU A 30 13.02 -6.49 19.39
CA LEU A 30 12.85 -5.22 20.11
C LEU A 30 11.84 -4.35 19.36
N GLU A 31 10.63 -4.21 19.93
CA GLU A 31 9.55 -3.40 19.37
C GLU A 31 9.32 -2.14 20.20
N LYS A 32 9.24 -0.98 19.54
CA LYS A 32 9.05 0.30 20.25
C LYS A 32 7.62 0.57 20.69
N MET A 33 6.65 -0.11 20.08
CA MET A 33 5.25 0.00 20.44
C MET A 33 4.88 -1.05 21.49
N PHE A 34 3.82 -0.78 22.26
CA PHE A 34 3.32 -1.73 23.28
C PHE A 34 2.74 -3.03 22.68
N LYS A 35 2.41 -3.03 21.37
CA LYS A 35 1.98 -4.21 20.63
C LYS A 35 2.74 -4.32 19.31
N PRO A 36 3.28 -5.49 18.97
CA PRO A 36 3.83 -5.75 17.64
C PRO A 36 2.71 -5.81 16.58
N GLY A 37 3.09 -5.71 15.32
CA GLY A 37 2.16 -5.85 14.20
C GLY A 37 1.14 -4.73 14.03
N LYS A 38 1.28 -3.58 14.70
CA LYS A 38 0.28 -2.48 14.65
C LYS A 38 -0.06 -2.04 13.23
N LYS A 39 0.92 -1.95 12.32
CA LYS A 39 0.66 -1.60 10.93
C LYS A 39 -0.07 -2.72 10.17
N LEU A 40 0.21 -4.00 10.48
CA LEU A 40 -0.53 -5.14 9.93
C LEU A 40 -2.03 -5.06 10.25
N LEU A 41 -2.38 -4.69 11.51
CA LEU A 41 -3.77 -4.61 11.97
C LEU A 41 -4.65 -3.64 11.16
N ILE A 42 -4.06 -2.62 10.54
CA ILE A 42 -4.80 -1.64 9.75
C ILE A 42 -4.76 -1.92 8.24
N THR A 43 -3.94 -2.87 7.78
CA THR A 43 -3.85 -3.23 6.36
C THR A 43 -5.14 -3.88 5.86
N GLY A 44 -5.45 -3.69 4.57
CA GLY A 44 -6.65 -4.26 3.96
C GLY A 44 -7.95 -3.83 4.64
N LYS A 45 -8.00 -2.64 5.23
CA LYS A 45 -9.15 -2.12 6.04
C LYS A 45 -9.43 -3.00 7.26
N GLY A 46 -8.41 -3.45 7.95
CA GLY A 46 -8.51 -4.31 9.14
C GLY A 46 -8.63 -5.81 8.85
N ARG A 47 -8.55 -6.21 7.55
CA ARG A 47 -8.63 -7.61 7.11
C ARG A 47 -7.27 -8.26 6.87
N CYS A 48 -6.21 -7.49 6.65
CA CYS A 48 -4.87 -7.89 6.23
C CYS A 48 -4.85 -8.58 4.85
N ASN A 49 -4.52 -7.85 3.79
CA ASN A 49 -4.22 -8.45 2.49
C ASN A 49 -2.80 -9.04 2.51
N ILE A 50 -2.70 -10.32 2.88
CA ILE A 50 -1.46 -11.01 3.24
C ILE A 50 -0.47 -11.04 2.07
N THR A 51 -0.94 -11.44 0.89
CA THR A 51 -0.16 -11.60 -0.33
C THR A 51 -1.07 -11.57 -1.55
N ASN A 52 -0.52 -11.90 -2.72
CA ASN A 52 -1.26 -12.11 -3.96
C ASN A 52 -0.98 -13.50 -4.52
N ASP A 53 -2.03 -14.17 -4.99
CA ASP A 53 -1.99 -15.51 -5.61
C ASP A 53 -1.67 -15.39 -7.11
N CYS A 54 -0.59 -14.72 -7.45
CA CYS A 54 -0.08 -14.61 -8.81
C CYS A 54 1.36 -15.14 -8.89
N ASP A 55 1.84 -15.35 -10.11
CA ASP A 55 3.20 -15.83 -10.30
C ASP A 55 4.26 -14.79 -9.89
N LEU A 56 5.50 -15.26 -9.72
CA LEU A 56 6.63 -14.44 -9.29
C LEU A 56 6.87 -13.24 -10.21
N GLN A 57 6.69 -13.39 -11.52
CA GLN A 57 6.96 -12.31 -12.46
C GLN A 57 5.92 -11.19 -12.32
N GLU A 58 4.67 -11.55 -12.09
CA GLU A 58 3.62 -10.58 -11.84
C GLU A 58 3.81 -9.89 -10.48
N ILE A 59 4.28 -10.60 -9.43
CA ILE A 59 4.66 -9.96 -8.15
C ILE A 59 5.75 -8.90 -8.40
N ILE A 60 6.83 -9.26 -9.10
CA ILE A 60 7.95 -8.35 -9.40
C ILE A 60 7.48 -7.12 -10.19
N LYS A 61 6.63 -7.32 -11.19
CA LYS A 61 6.06 -6.26 -12.03
C LYS A 61 5.20 -5.28 -11.22
N ASN A 62 4.52 -5.78 -10.19
CA ASN A 62 3.72 -4.96 -9.28
C ASN A 62 4.52 -4.28 -8.16
N ILE A 63 5.87 -4.42 -8.19
CA ILE A 63 6.81 -3.66 -7.36
C ILE A 63 7.66 -2.80 -8.30
N PRO A 64 7.11 -1.67 -8.80
CA PRO A 64 7.78 -0.85 -9.79
C PRO A 64 9.03 -0.17 -9.22
N GLY A 65 10.04 -0.03 -10.07
CA GLY A 65 11.35 0.52 -9.70
C GLY A 65 12.33 -0.58 -9.31
N ASN A 66 12.29 -1.05 -8.08
CA ASN A 66 13.29 -1.97 -7.54
C ASN A 66 12.81 -3.42 -7.37
N GLY A 67 11.68 -3.83 -7.96
CA GLY A 67 11.14 -5.19 -7.83
C GLY A 67 12.11 -6.29 -8.24
N ARG A 68 12.98 -6.03 -9.22
CA ARG A 68 14.02 -6.99 -9.64
C ARG A 68 15.03 -7.33 -8.54
N PHE A 69 15.28 -6.42 -7.61
CA PHE A 69 16.13 -6.66 -6.44
C PHE A 69 15.58 -7.79 -5.58
N LEU A 70 14.26 -7.94 -5.51
CA LEU A 70 13.57 -8.94 -4.70
C LEU A 70 13.56 -10.35 -5.33
N ASN A 71 14.04 -10.53 -6.57
CA ASN A 71 13.95 -11.81 -7.28
C ASN A 71 14.51 -12.98 -6.46
N SER A 72 15.66 -12.78 -5.78
CA SER A 72 16.24 -13.80 -4.92
C SER A 72 15.39 -14.07 -3.67
N ALA A 73 14.92 -13.03 -3.00
CA ALA A 73 14.13 -13.17 -1.77
C ALA A 73 12.78 -13.83 -2.05
N LEU A 74 12.08 -13.41 -3.12
CA LEU A 74 10.79 -13.96 -3.53
C LEU A 74 10.87 -15.43 -4.01
N ARG A 75 12.06 -15.90 -4.45
CA ARG A 75 12.28 -17.32 -4.77
C ARG A 75 12.61 -18.17 -3.55
N GLN A 76 13.21 -17.59 -2.54
CA GLN A 76 13.56 -18.28 -1.28
C GLN A 76 12.36 -18.38 -0.33
N PHE A 77 11.43 -17.43 -0.42
CA PHE A 77 10.19 -17.43 0.34
C PHE A 77 9.07 -16.81 -0.49
N THR A 78 8.27 -17.66 -1.11
CA THR A 78 7.25 -17.32 -2.08
C THR A 78 5.94 -16.89 -1.42
N ASN A 79 4.97 -16.45 -2.21
CA ASN A 79 3.59 -16.22 -1.76
C ASN A 79 2.91 -17.53 -1.30
N GLU A 80 3.20 -18.65 -1.96
CA GLU A 80 2.71 -19.98 -1.54
C GLU A 80 3.28 -20.36 -0.16
N ASP A 81 4.57 -20.06 0.09
CA ASP A 81 5.20 -20.34 1.39
C ASP A 81 4.58 -19.50 2.52
N VAL A 82 4.22 -18.23 2.27
CA VAL A 82 3.49 -17.40 3.25
C VAL A 82 2.13 -18.02 3.57
N VAL A 83 1.38 -18.40 2.55
CA VAL A 83 0.06 -19.05 2.71
C VAL A 83 0.20 -20.36 3.47
N LYS A 84 1.16 -21.19 3.08
CA LYS A 84 1.45 -22.48 3.74
C LYS A 84 1.81 -22.27 5.20
N LEU A 85 2.74 -21.36 5.52
CA LEU A 85 3.15 -21.06 6.89
C LEU A 85 1.96 -20.72 7.78
N LEU A 86 1.05 -19.84 7.30
CA LEU A 86 -0.11 -19.43 8.07
C LEU A 86 -1.13 -20.57 8.23
N ASN A 87 -1.40 -21.33 7.17
CA ASN A 87 -2.34 -22.45 7.20
C ASN A 87 -1.84 -23.58 8.12
N ASP A 88 -0.56 -23.92 8.06
CA ASP A 88 0.06 -24.95 8.92
C ASP A 88 0.01 -24.56 10.41
N ASN A 89 -0.09 -23.25 10.70
CA ASN A 89 -0.25 -22.73 12.07
C ASN A 89 -1.69 -22.42 12.46
N GLY A 90 -2.68 -22.88 11.65
CA GLY A 90 -4.09 -22.87 11.98
C GLY A 90 -4.84 -21.63 11.50
N LEU A 91 -4.25 -20.78 10.66
CA LEU A 91 -4.92 -19.65 10.04
C LEU A 91 -5.31 -19.96 8.59
N GLU A 92 -6.55 -20.34 8.36
CA GLU A 92 -7.09 -20.55 7.02
C GLU A 92 -7.13 -19.26 6.20
N THR A 93 -6.76 -19.38 4.92
CA THR A 93 -6.73 -18.25 3.98
C THR A 93 -7.68 -18.46 2.80
N LYS A 94 -8.13 -17.38 2.19
CA LYS A 94 -8.96 -17.36 0.98
C LYS A 94 -8.40 -16.41 -0.07
N VAL A 95 -8.62 -16.75 -1.34
CA VAL A 95 -8.28 -15.90 -2.47
C VAL A 95 -9.52 -15.14 -2.92
N GLU A 96 -9.41 -13.82 -3.06
CA GLU A 96 -10.47 -12.95 -3.58
C GLU A 96 -10.12 -12.42 -4.99
N ARG A 97 -11.08 -11.70 -5.58
CA ARG A 97 -10.90 -11.08 -6.90
C ARG A 97 -9.57 -10.33 -7.01
N GLY A 98 -8.83 -10.56 -8.08
CA GLY A 98 -7.52 -9.96 -8.34
C GLY A 98 -6.38 -10.65 -7.61
N GLY A 99 -6.56 -11.92 -7.22
CA GLY A 99 -5.52 -12.73 -6.58
C GLY A 99 -5.22 -12.33 -5.13
N ARG A 100 -5.99 -11.46 -4.51
CA ARG A 100 -5.74 -10.97 -3.14
C ARG A 100 -6.01 -12.05 -2.12
N VAL A 101 -5.04 -12.32 -1.26
CA VAL A 101 -5.14 -13.35 -0.21
C VAL A 101 -5.47 -12.69 1.13
N PHE A 102 -6.53 -13.19 1.78
CA PHE A 102 -6.99 -12.73 3.09
C PHE A 102 -7.18 -13.93 4.05
N PRO A 103 -7.15 -13.72 5.37
CA PRO A 103 -7.64 -14.74 6.30
C PRO A 103 -9.14 -14.98 6.07
N VAL A 104 -9.60 -16.22 6.23
CA VAL A 104 -11.02 -16.57 6.11
C VAL A 104 -11.89 -15.79 7.10
N SER A 105 -11.36 -15.50 8.28
CA SER A 105 -12.01 -14.71 9.34
C SER A 105 -12.21 -13.22 8.99
N ASP A 106 -11.54 -12.70 7.94
CA ASP A 106 -11.49 -11.27 7.63
C ASP A 106 -10.94 -10.39 8.77
N GLN A 107 -10.12 -10.95 9.66
CA GLN A 107 -9.55 -10.25 10.81
C GLN A 107 -8.02 -10.18 10.72
N ALA A 108 -7.47 -8.98 10.53
CA ALA A 108 -6.01 -8.77 10.55
C ALA A 108 -5.35 -9.20 11.87
N LYS A 109 -6.13 -9.19 12.95
CA LYS A 109 -5.70 -9.65 14.28
C LYS A 109 -5.25 -11.10 14.26
N ASP A 110 -5.96 -11.98 13.56
CA ASP A 110 -5.66 -13.41 13.54
C ASP A 110 -4.33 -13.68 12.82
N VAL A 111 -3.99 -12.88 11.80
CA VAL A 111 -2.67 -12.94 11.16
C VAL A 111 -1.56 -12.58 12.14
N VAL A 112 -1.75 -11.51 12.91
CA VAL A 112 -0.76 -11.07 13.92
C VAL A 112 -0.63 -12.11 15.03
N ASP A 113 -1.74 -12.59 15.56
CA ASP A 113 -1.76 -13.59 16.64
C ASP A 113 -1.08 -14.90 16.20
N THR A 114 -1.29 -15.34 14.95
CA THR A 114 -0.63 -16.52 14.38
C THR A 114 0.88 -16.33 14.29
N LEU A 115 1.35 -15.17 13.79
CA LEU A 115 2.79 -14.87 13.74
C LEU A 115 3.40 -14.82 15.15
N LEU A 116 2.71 -14.26 16.12
CA LEU A 116 3.18 -14.21 17.52
C LEU A 116 3.22 -15.61 18.16
N LYS A 117 2.25 -16.46 17.86
CA LYS A 117 2.25 -17.86 18.28
C LYS A 117 3.47 -18.60 17.72
N ILE A 118 3.78 -18.45 16.44
CA ILE A 118 4.98 -19.03 15.82
C ILE A 118 6.24 -18.61 16.58
N LEU A 119 6.39 -17.32 16.88
CA LEU A 119 7.54 -16.82 17.64
C LEU A 119 7.64 -17.42 19.05
N HIS A 120 6.50 -17.51 19.74
CA HIS A 120 6.43 -18.10 21.07
C HIS A 120 6.85 -19.59 21.04
N ASP A 121 6.34 -20.36 20.09
CA ASP A 121 6.62 -21.78 19.95
C ASP A 121 8.09 -22.05 19.58
N LEU A 122 8.75 -21.10 18.90
CA LEU A 122 10.17 -21.12 18.58
C LEU A 122 11.06 -20.54 19.70
N GLY A 123 10.50 -20.11 20.83
CA GLY A 123 11.24 -19.56 21.94
C GLY A 123 11.89 -18.20 21.70
N VAL A 124 11.34 -17.41 20.77
CA VAL A 124 11.82 -16.04 20.50
C VAL A 124 11.44 -15.09 21.64
N GLU A 125 12.40 -14.34 22.15
CA GLU A 125 12.16 -13.28 23.13
C GLU A 125 11.59 -12.04 22.44
N LEU A 126 10.37 -11.62 22.79
CA LEU A 126 9.74 -10.40 22.28
C LEU A 126 9.66 -9.35 23.38
N VAL A 127 10.37 -8.23 23.21
CA VAL A 127 10.41 -7.13 24.18
C VAL A 127 9.76 -5.90 23.55
N THR A 128 8.64 -5.46 24.11
CA THR A 128 7.90 -4.27 23.67
C THR A 128 8.29 -3.02 24.46
N ASP A 129 7.82 -1.85 24.00
CA ASP A 129 8.13 -0.53 24.57
C ASP A 129 9.65 -0.21 24.61
N ILE A 130 10.42 -0.82 23.69
CA ILE A 130 11.86 -0.66 23.56
C ILE A 130 12.23 0.06 22.26
N CYS A 131 12.60 1.32 22.36
CA CYS A 131 13.07 2.10 21.22
C CYS A 131 14.60 1.96 21.08
N VAL A 132 15.04 1.31 19.99
CA VAL A 132 16.46 1.26 19.59
C VAL A 132 16.84 2.58 18.95
N THR A 133 17.95 3.19 19.38
CA THR A 133 18.45 4.48 18.90
C THR A 133 19.81 4.42 18.24
N GLU A 134 20.51 3.28 18.41
CA GLU A 134 21.85 3.08 17.87
C GLU A 134 22.12 1.59 17.63
N VAL A 135 22.78 1.27 16.53
CA VAL A 135 23.41 -0.03 16.29
C VAL A 135 24.88 0.13 16.66
N LEU A 136 25.35 -0.70 17.58
CA LEU A 136 26.72 -0.66 18.08
C LEU A 136 27.64 -1.46 17.15
N THR A 137 28.79 -0.90 16.85
CA THR A 137 29.78 -1.51 15.95
C THR A 137 31.16 -1.55 16.59
N ASP A 138 31.96 -2.51 16.15
CA ASP A 138 33.38 -2.62 16.47
C ASP A 138 34.13 -2.96 15.18
N THR A 139 35.06 -2.10 14.79
CA THR A 139 35.85 -2.18 13.55
C THR A 139 34.98 -2.27 12.30
N GLU A 140 34.60 -3.45 11.84
CA GLU A 140 33.84 -3.69 10.59
C GLU A 140 32.53 -4.47 10.83
N LYS A 141 32.21 -4.80 12.08
CA LYS A 141 31.04 -5.65 12.41
C LYS A 141 30.13 -5.00 13.44
N VAL A 142 28.86 -5.42 13.43
CA VAL A 142 27.91 -5.07 14.50
C VAL A 142 28.17 -5.94 15.74
N ILE A 143 27.97 -5.36 16.93
CA ILE A 143 28.14 -6.03 18.22
C ILE A 143 26.89 -5.93 19.10
N GLY A 144 25.82 -5.31 18.61
CA GLY A 144 24.57 -5.15 19.34
C GLY A 144 23.83 -3.85 19.05
N VAL A 145 22.92 -3.50 19.93
CA VAL A 145 22.13 -2.26 19.84
C VAL A 145 22.04 -1.55 21.19
N LYS A 146 21.82 -0.23 21.14
CA LYS A 146 21.54 0.61 22.32
C LYS A 146 20.15 1.21 22.21
N THR A 147 19.44 1.21 23.31
CA THR A 147 18.08 1.73 23.42
C THR A 147 18.07 3.18 23.90
N LYS A 148 16.91 3.84 23.77
CA LYS A 148 16.69 5.21 24.26
C LYS A 148 16.92 5.33 25.78
N SER A 149 16.66 4.27 26.55
CA SER A 149 16.94 4.22 28.01
C SER A 149 18.41 4.00 28.36
N GLY A 150 19.28 3.81 27.36
CA GLY A 150 20.70 3.50 27.54
C GLY A 150 21.02 2.02 27.74
N LYS A 151 19.99 1.13 27.80
CA LYS A 151 20.20 -0.33 27.86
C LYS A 151 20.87 -0.82 26.60
N VAL A 152 21.88 -1.69 26.77
CA VAL A 152 22.61 -2.32 25.66
C VAL A 152 22.22 -3.80 25.57
N PHE A 153 21.92 -4.23 24.35
CA PHE A 153 21.72 -5.63 23.99
C PHE A 153 22.84 -6.06 23.05
N LYS A 154 23.65 -7.04 23.47
CA LYS A 154 24.73 -7.61 22.65
C LYS A 154 24.19 -8.61 21.65
N ALA A 155 24.71 -8.61 20.42
CA ALA A 155 24.33 -9.54 19.36
C ALA A 155 25.48 -9.76 18.39
N ASP A 156 25.45 -10.92 17.72
CA ASP A 156 26.35 -11.28 16.62
C ASP A 156 25.79 -10.75 15.29
N ALA A 157 24.45 -10.61 15.20
CA ALA A 157 23.76 -10.02 14.04
C ALA A 157 22.60 -9.12 14.47
N VAL A 158 22.35 -8.06 13.68
CA VAL A 158 21.25 -7.12 13.84
C VAL A 158 20.46 -7.02 12.54
N ILE A 159 19.14 -7.24 12.62
CA ILE A 159 18.22 -7.08 11.48
C ILE A 159 17.39 -5.81 11.72
N VAL A 160 17.55 -4.80 10.85
CA VAL A 160 16.75 -3.58 10.89
C VAL A 160 15.48 -3.79 10.06
N ALA A 161 14.35 -3.99 10.74
CA ALA A 161 13.02 -4.23 10.17
C ALA A 161 11.99 -3.20 10.68
N ALA A 162 12.43 -1.94 10.88
CA ALA A 162 11.67 -0.88 11.55
C ALA A 162 10.60 -0.21 10.67
N GLY A 163 10.33 -0.73 9.47
CA GLY A 163 9.36 -0.18 8.52
C GLY A 163 9.80 1.13 7.87
N GLY A 164 8.86 1.84 7.25
CA GLY A 164 9.07 3.11 6.57
C GLY A 164 8.80 4.33 7.47
N ALA A 165 8.20 5.38 6.88
CA ALA A 165 7.81 6.63 7.54
C ALA A 165 6.32 6.97 7.36
N SER A 166 5.51 6.03 6.88
CA SER A 166 4.07 6.17 6.70
C SER A 166 3.31 5.60 7.90
N TYR A 167 2.20 6.23 8.31
CA TYR A 167 1.44 5.90 9.52
C TYR A 167 2.31 5.88 10.79
N PRO A 168 2.96 7.00 11.17
CA PRO A 168 3.92 7.02 12.28
C PRO A 168 3.33 6.58 13.63
N GLY A 169 2.01 6.73 13.84
CA GLY A 169 1.29 6.21 15.02
C GLY A 169 1.30 4.68 15.14
N THR A 170 1.68 3.95 14.10
CA THR A 170 1.84 2.49 14.12
C THR A 170 3.27 2.05 14.45
N GLY A 171 4.20 2.98 14.62
CA GLY A 171 5.60 2.71 14.84
C GLY A 171 6.50 2.91 13.60
N SER A 172 5.93 3.13 12.42
CA SER A 172 6.64 3.36 11.16
C SER A 172 6.93 4.86 10.99
N ASP A 173 7.90 5.38 11.75
CA ASP A 173 8.21 6.82 11.90
C ASP A 173 9.55 7.25 11.28
N GLY A 174 10.17 6.36 10.48
CA GLY A 174 11.45 6.62 9.84
C GLY A 174 12.66 6.40 10.75
N SER A 175 12.50 5.88 11.96
CA SER A 175 13.63 5.61 12.86
C SER A 175 14.62 4.60 12.29
N GLY A 176 14.18 3.62 11.48
CA GLY A 176 15.04 2.67 10.80
C GLY A 176 16.01 3.33 9.81
N PHE A 177 15.57 4.36 9.09
CA PHE A 177 16.43 5.11 8.18
C PHE A 177 17.53 5.86 8.95
N LYS A 178 17.21 6.44 10.09
CA LYS A 178 18.20 7.12 10.95
C LYS A 178 19.25 6.17 11.51
N LEU A 179 18.87 4.92 11.81
CA LEU A 179 19.84 3.88 12.22
C LEU A 179 20.79 3.55 11.07
N ALA A 180 20.25 3.35 9.85
CA ALA A 180 21.05 3.03 8.67
C ALA A 180 21.98 4.21 8.26
N GLU A 181 21.48 5.45 8.30
CA GLU A 181 22.23 6.67 7.96
C GLU A 181 23.43 6.86 8.90
N LYS A 182 23.25 6.64 10.21
CA LYS A 182 24.35 6.70 11.20
C LYS A 182 25.45 5.68 10.94
N LEU A 183 25.13 4.59 10.26
CA LEU A 183 26.07 3.55 9.82
C LEU A 183 26.68 3.82 8.45
N GLY A 184 26.40 5.00 7.85
CA GLY A 184 26.93 5.41 6.56
C GLY A 184 26.16 4.92 5.35
N HIS A 185 24.99 4.28 5.54
CA HIS A 185 24.15 3.87 4.41
C HIS A 185 23.47 5.07 3.74
N ALA A 186 23.47 5.07 2.42
CA ALA A 186 22.75 6.05 1.63
C ALA A 186 21.25 5.83 1.73
N ILE A 187 20.52 6.88 2.10
CA ILE A 187 19.06 6.89 2.14
C ILE A 187 18.51 7.57 0.90
N ILE A 188 17.82 6.81 0.06
CA ILE A 188 17.09 7.36 -1.09
C ILE A 188 15.95 8.23 -0.55
N PRO A 189 15.76 9.47 -1.07
CA PRO A 189 14.78 10.42 -0.56
C PRO A 189 13.38 9.84 -0.43
N LEU A 190 12.80 9.96 0.75
CA LEU A 190 11.48 9.42 1.07
C LEU A 190 10.39 10.19 0.35
N LYS A 191 9.38 9.47 -0.15
CA LYS A 191 8.21 10.00 -0.83
C LYS A 191 6.96 9.21 -0.45
N PRO A 192 5.77 9.83 -0.49
CA PRO A 192 4.53 9.09 -0.36
C PRO A 192 4.34 8.15 -1.56
N SER A 193 3.98 6.90 -1.28
CA SER A 193 3.52 5.93 -2.27
C SER A 193 2.17 5.38 -1.82
N LEU A 194 1.26 5.14 -2.78
CA LEU A 194 -0.12 4.76 -2.47
C LEU A 194 -0.81 5.77 -1.53
N VAL A 195 -0.93 6.98 -2.00
CA VAL A 195 -1.42 8.11 -1.22
C VAL A 195 -2.70 8.70 -1.84
N PRO A 196 -3.68 9.16 -1.05
CA PRO A 196 -4.83 9.88 -1.58
C PRO A 196 -4.43 11.15 -2.33
N LEU A 197 -5.25 11.57 -3.31
CA LEU A 197 -5.06 12.78 -4.10
C LEU A 197 -5.95 13.91 -3.59
N THR A 198 -5.41 15.12 -3.58
CA THR A 198 -6.15 16.34 -3.23
C THR A 198 -6.76 16.99 -4.46
N SER A 199 -7.90 17.63 -4.27
CA SER A 199 -8.66 18.30 -5.32
C SER A 199 -9.28 19.60 -4.79
N ASP A 200 -9.37 20.61 -5.64
CA ASP A 200 -10.07 21.88 -5.41
C ASP A 200 -11.42 21.95 -6.12
N SER A 201 -11.86 20.84 -6.74
CA SER A 201 -13.19 20.77 -7.37
C SER A 201 -14.29 21.00 -6.33
N PRO A 202 -15.19 21.97 -6.55
CA PRO A 202 -16.10 22.49 -5.50
C PRO A 202 -17.07 21.45 -4.95
N TYR A 203 -17.42 20.44 -5.72
CA TYR A 203 -18.36 19.36 -5.35
C TYR A 203 -17.73 18.21 -4.53
N ILE A 204 -16.42 18.21 -4.34
CA ILE A 204 -15.72 17.13 -3.61
C ILE A 204 -16.26 16.94 -2.19
N PRO A 205 -16.47 17.99 -1.37
CA PRO A 205 -17.01 17.84 -0.01
C PRO A 205 -18.39 17.18 0.01
N ASP A 206 -19.24 17.50 -0.97
CA ASP A 206 -20.61 16.96 -1.05
C ASP A 206 -20.64 15.45 -1.34
N LEU A 207 -19.59 14.96 -1.99
CA LEU A 207 -19.43 13.53 -2.30
C LEU A 207 -18.70 12.74 -1.23
N GLN A 208 -18.25 13.34 -0.12
CA GLN A 208 -17.51 12.67 0.94
C GLN A 208 -18.18 11.36 1.38
N GLY A 209 -17.41 10.26 1.37
CA GLY A 209 -17.87 8.92 1.75
C GLY A 209 -18.53 8.14 0.61
N LEU A 210 -18.77 8.76 -0.56
CA LEU A 210 -19.29 8.05 -1.73
C LEU A 210 -18.20 7.16 -2.34
N SER A 211 -18.46 5.86 -2.37
CA SER A 211 -17.62 4.89 -3.08
C SER A 211 -18.20 4.57 -4.44
N LEU A 212 -17.35 4.57 -5.47
CA LEU A 212 -17.69 4.13 -6.81
C LEU A 212 -17.02 2.78 -7.08
N ARG A 213 -17.77 1.85 -7.68
CA ARG A 213 -17.30 0.51 -8.08
C ARG A 213 -17.36 0.35 -9.58
N ASN A 214 -16.43 -0.46 -10.11
CA ASN A 214 -16.35 -0.76 -11.55
C ASN A 214 -16.29 0.51 -12.41
N VAL A 215 -15.52 1.49 -12.00
CA VAL A 215 -15.22 2.71 -12.77
C VAL A 215 -13.80 2.65 -13.32
N GLN A 216 -13.54 3.43 -14.37
CA GLN A 216 -12.19 3.62 -14.87
C GLN A 216 -11.76 5.06 -14.60
N ALA A 217 -10.66 5.23 -13.89
CA ALA A 217 -10.06 6.54 -13.63
C ALA A 217 -8.81 6.70 -14.50
N THR A 218 -8.72 7.82 -15.21
CA THR A 218 -7.61 8.13 -16.11
C THR A 218 -7.01 9.48 -15.74
N VAL A 219 -5.71 9.51 -15.48
CA VAL A 219 -4.95 10.74 -15.22
C VAL A 219 -4.52 11.35 -16.55
N TYR A 220 -4.83 12.61 -16.73
CA TYR A 220 -4.34 13.44 -17.83
C TYR A 220 -3.42 14.53 -17.28
N SER A 221 -2.43 14.92 -18.07
CA SER A 221 -1.59 16.09 -17.81
C SER A 221 -1.43 16.88 -19.09
N SER A 222 -1.85 18.15 -19.07
CA SER A 222 -1.84 19.01 -20.26
C SER A 222 -2.49 18.35 -21.49
N GLY A 223 -3.63 17.68 -21.29
CA GLY A 223 -4.39 17.02 -22.35
C GLY A 223 -3.87 15.64 -22.79
N SER A 224 -2.71 15.19 -22.28
CA SER A 224 -2.14 13.88 -22.61
C SER A 224 -2.42 12.84 -21.53
N LYS A 225 -2.86 11.65 -21.94
CA LYS A 225 -3.09 10.52 -21.02
C LYS A 225 -1.76 10.06 -20.41
N ALA A 226 -1.70 10.02 -19.07
CA ALA A 226 -0.53 9.60 -18.33
C ALA A 226 -0.66 8.17 -17.76
N ALA A 227 -1.82 7.83 -17.17
CA ALA A 227 -2.10 6.51 -16.61
C ALA A 227 -3.60 6.26 -16.52
N SER A 228 -4.00 5.00 -16.39
CA SER A 228 -5.41 4.62 -16.26
C SER A 228 -5.53 3.35 -15.43
N GLU A 229 -6.52 3.32 -14.52
CA GLU A 229 -6.81 2.18 -13.65
C GLU A 229 -8.31 1.89 -13.61
N PHE A 230 -8.68 0.60 -13.54
CA PHE A 230 -10.06 0.14 -13.41
C PHE A 230 -10.31 -0.47 -12.04
N GLY A 231 -11.42 -0.11 -11.38
CA GLY A 231 -11.79 -0.71 -10.10
C GLY A 231 -12.66 0.17 -9.21
N GLU A 232 -12.27 0.30 -7.95
CA GLU A 232 -13.01 1.03 -6.93
C GLU A 232 -12.27 2.30 -6.50
N MET A 233 -13.04 3.38 -6.26
CA MET A 233 -12.55 4.63 -5.68
C MET A 233 -13.50 5.17 -4.63
N LEU A 234 -13.01 6.14 -3.85
CA LEU A 234 -13.73 6.79 -2.77
C LEU A 234 -13.54 8.31 -2.85
N PHE A 235 -14.60 9.07 -2.76
CA PHE A 235 -14.55 10.51 -2.51
C PHE A 235 -14.33 10.79 -1.02
N THR A 236 -13.44 11.72 -0.71
CA THR A 236 -13.15 12.22 0.64
C THR A 236 -13.46 13.70 0.73
N HIS A 237 -13.40 14.33 1.90
CA HIS A 237 -13.61 15.77 2.05
C HIS A 237 -12.52 16.62 1.39
N PHE A 238 -11.35 16.06 1.07
CA PHE A 238 -10.20 16.77 0.50
C PHE A 238 -9.90 16.38 -0.96
N GLY A 239 -10.59 15.40 -1.53
CA GLY A 239 -10.29 14.87 -2.86
C GLY A 239 -10.73 13.42 -3.02
N VAL A 240 -9.86 12.57 -3.57
CA VAL A 240 -10.18 11.20 -3.93
C VAL A 240 -9.16 10.20 -3.38
N SER A 241 -9.63 8.98 -3.11
CA SER A 241 -8.86 7.86 -2.56
C SER A 241 -9.41 6.53 -3.10
N GLY A 242 -9.02 5.42 -2.50
CA GLY A 242 -9.43 4.06 -2.88
C GLY A 242 -8.42 3.38 -3.82
N PRO A 243 -8.57 2.08 -4.07
CA PRO A 243 -7.54 1.26 -4.68
C PRO A 243 -6.95 1.81 -5.98
N ILE A 244 -7.81 2.23 -6.94
CA ILE A 244 -7.32 2.73 -8.23
C ILE A 244 -6.66 4.11 -8.11
N ILE A 245 -7.12 4.95 -7.20
CA ILE A 245 -6.53 6.28 -6.95
C ILE A 245 -5.16 6.15 -6.29
N LEU A 246 -5.04 5.25 -5.31
CA LEU A 246 -3.76 4.95 -4.66
C LEU A 246 -2.73 4.43 -5.67
N SER A 247 -3.12 3.57 -6.61
CA SER A 247 -2.24 3.12 -7.69
C SER A 247 -1.83 4.28 -8.61
N LEU A 248 -2.78 5.13 -9.03
CA LEU A 248 -2.53 6.30 -9.88
C LEU A 248 -1.68 7.38 -9.21
N SER A 249 -1.68 7.43 -7.87
CA SER A 249 -0.98 8.47 -7.11
C SER A 249 0.52 8.53 -7.40
N LYS A 250 1.14 7.40 -7.74
CA LYS A 250 2.56 7.34 -8.11
C LYS A 250 2.84 8.14 -9.40
N THR A 251 1.97 8.01 -10.40
CA THR A 251 2.04 8.79 -11.63
C THR A 251 1.81 10.28 -11.35
N VAL A 252 0.78 10.60 -10.56
CA VAL A 252 0.50 12.00 -10.16
C VAL A 252 1.69 12.61 -9.43
N ALA A 253 2.28 11.92 -8.46
CA ALA A 253 3.45 12.39 -7.72
C ALA A 253 4.66 12.64 -8.65
N ALA A 254 4.85 11.81 -9.68
CA ALA A 254 5.90 11.99 -10.68
C ALA A 254 5.63 13.23 -11.56
N LEU A 255 4.39 13.47 -11.98
CA LEU A 255 3.99 14.64 -12.74
C LEU A 255 4.19 15.93 -11.93
N LEU A 256 3.75 15.97 -10.67
CA LEU A 256 3.95 17.10 -9.77
C LEU A 256 5.44 17.41 -9.56
N LYS A 257 6.27 16.40 -9.39
CA LYS A 257 7.74 16.56 -9.29
C LYS A 257 8.36 17.12 -10.56
N ALA A 258 7.78 16.83 -11.72
CA ALA A 258 8.20 17.39 -13.01
C ALA A 258 7.61 18.78 -13.27
N ASN A 259 7.05 19.44 -12.24
CA ASN A 259 6.37 20.73 -12.31
C ASN A 259 5.27 20.78 -13.38
N LYS A 260 4.61 19.65 -13.63
CA LYS A 260 3.43 19.62 -14.51
C LYS A 260 2.25 20.20 -13.77
N THR A 261 1.58 21.14 -14.44
CA THR A 261 0.30 21.74 -14.00
C THR A 261 -0.84 21.13 -14.81
N ASN A 262 -2.09 21.45 -14.44
CA ASN A 262 -3.30 20.95 -15.11
C ASN A 262 -3.34 19.43 -15.15
N ILE A 263 -3.37 18.83 -13.96
CA ILE A 263 -3.55 17.39 -13.79
C ILE A 263 -5.03 17.12 -13.54
N ASP A 264 -5.67 16.44 -14.49
CA ASP A 264 -7.07 16.08 -14.43
C ASP A 264 -7.23 14.58 -14.26
N LEU A 265 -8.16 14.18 -13.39
CA LEU A 265 -8.61 12.82 -13.27
C LEU A 265 -9.98 12.69 -13.93
N LEU A 266 -10.06 12.00 -15.05
CA LEU A 266 -11.33 11.70 -15.73
C LEU A 266 -11.83 10.33 -15.29
N ILE A 267 -13.08 10.29 -14.81
CA ILE A 267 -13.71 9.08 -14.27
C ILE A 267 -14.81 8.64 -15.24
N ASP A 268 -14.58 7.53 -15.94
CA ASP A 268 -15.62 6.83 -16.68
C ASP A 268 -16.48 6.03 -15.70
N LEU A 269 -17.72 6.48 -15.51
CA LEU A 269 -18.68 5.88 -14.58
C LEU A 269 -19.33 4.59 -15.13
N LYS A 270 -19.20 4.34 -16.43
CA LYS A 270 -19.80 3.19 -17.13
C LYS A 270 -18.84 2.57 -18.15
N PRO A 271 -17.64 2.11 -17.74
CA PRO A 271 -16.58 1.67 -18.67
C PRO A 271 -16.96 0.44 -19.51
N ALA A 272 -17.90 -0.36 -19.06
CA ALA A 272 -18.41 -1.51 -19.82
C ALA A 272 -19.28 -1.12 -21.02
N LEU A 273 -19.73 0.14 -21.13
CA LEU A 273 -20.57 0.62 -22.21
C LEU A 273 -19.76 1.56 -23.12
N THR A 274 -19.85 1.35 -24.44
CA THR A 274 -19.39 2.34 -25.40
C THR A 274 -20.26 3.60 -25.32
N PHE A 275 -19.81 4.69 -25.93
CA PHE A 275 -20.58 5.94 -25.96
C PHE A 275 -21.98 5.71 -26.53
N GLU A 276 -22.10 5.03 -27.65
CA GLU A 276 -23.37 4.75 -28.35
C GLU A 276 -24.30 3.86 -27.50
N LYS A 277 -23.74 2.82 -26.85
CA LYS A 277 -24.52 1.94 -25.97
C LYS A 277 -25.01 2.68 -24.73
N LEU A 278 -24.21 3.60 -24.18
CA LEU A 278 -24.60 4.42 -23.03
C LEU A 278 -25.67 5.44 -23.44
N GLU A 279 -25.52 6.09 -24.59
CA GLU A 279 -26.56 7.01 -25.13
C GLU A 279 -27.89 6.29 -25.31
N ALA A 280 -27.90 5.11 -25.93
CA ALA A 280 -29.09 4.29 -26.10
C ALA A 280 -29.71 3.85 -24.75
N ARG A 281 -28.88 3.60 -23.73
CA ARG A 281 -29.35 3.30 -22.38
C ARG A 281 -30.00 4.51 -21.74
N VAL A 282 -29.36 5.69 -21.78
CA VAL A 282 -29.91 6.94 -21.24
C VAL A 282 -31.24 7.27 -21.93
N GLN A 283 -31.33 7.09 -23.24
CA GLN A 283 -32.59 7.32 -23.96
C GLN A 283 -33.71 6.42 -23.47
N ARG A 284 -33.49 5.12 -23.30
CA ARG A 284 -34.51 4.19 -22.76
C ARG A 284 -34.92 4.56 -21.33
N ASP A 285 -33.97 4.92 -20.46
CA ASP A 285 -34.28 5.33 -19.11
C ASP A 285 -35.12 6.63 -19.12
N PHE A 286 -34.85 7.56 -20.05
CA PHE A 286 -35.64 8.80 -20.22
C PHE A 286 -37.04 8.55 -20.77
N GLU A 287 -37.24 7.59 -21.65
CA GLU A 287 -38.56 7.15 -22.12
C GLU A 287 -39.38 6.59 -20.94
N GLN A 288 -38.77 5.76 -20.10
CA GLN A 288 -39.42 5.19 -18.92
C GLN A 288 -39.82 6.24 -17.88
N TYR A 289 -38.97 7.28 -17.71
CA TYR A 289 -39.15 8.32 -16.70
C TYR A 289 -39.58 9.66 -17.26
N SER A 290 -40.20 9.69 -18.44
CA SER A 290 -40.50 10.89 -19.23
C SER A 290 -41.21 12.02 -18.50
N ARG A 291 -42.05 11.71 -17.50
CA ARG A 291 -42.79 12.69 -16.70
C ARG A 291 -42.08 13.13 -15.39
N LYS A 292 -40.91 12.57 -15.08
CA LYS A 292 -40.14 12.93 -13.88
C LYS A 292 -39.19 14.09 -14.18
N GLN A 293 -38.76 14.79 -13.12
CA GLN A 293 -37.61 15.70 -13.19
C GLN A 293 -36.35 14.90 -13.44
N LEU A 294 -35.34 15.49 -14.05
CA LEU A 294 -34.10 14.85 -14.47
C LEU A 294 -33.35 14.23 -13.26
N LEU A 295 -33.31 14.93 -12.11
CA LEU A 295 -32.78 14.41 -10.85
C LEU A 295 -33.36 13.03 -10.49
N ASN A 296 -34.66 12.85 -10.70
CA ASN A 296 -35.35 11.59 -10.38
C ASN A 296 -35.26 10.57 -11.49
N GLY A 297 -35.07 11.00 -12.75
CA GLY A 297 -34.88 10.13 -13.91
C GLY A 297 -33.53 9.41 -13.95
N MET A 298 -32.53 9.90 -13.19
CA MET A 298 -31.17 9.36 -13.19
C MET A 298 -30.89 8.34 -12.06
N LYS A 299 -31.86 8.05 -11.17
CA LYS A 299 -31.65 7.22 -9.96
C LYS A 299 -31.23 5.78 -10.24
N ASP A 300 -31.64 5.21 -11.37
CA ASP A 300 -31.25 3.85 -11.75
C ASP A 300 -29.87 3.80 -12.44
N LEU A 301 -29.36 4.96 -12.83
CA LEU A 301 -28.10 5.08 -13.54
C LEU A 301 -26.94 5.41 -12.59
N LEU A 302 -27.17 6.27 -11.58
CA LEU A 302 -26.15 6.81 -10.69
C LEU A 302 -26.56 6.77 -9.21
N PRO A 303 -25.58 6.72 -8.29
CA PRO A 303 -25.83 7.00 -6.88
C PRO A 303 -26.45 8.38 -6.69
N GLN A 304 -27.46 8.51 -5.84
CA GLN A 304 -28.28 9.71 -5.69
C GLN A 304 -27.43 10.98 -5.45
N ARG A 305 -26.38 10.91 -4.63
CA ARG A 305 -25.49 12.04 -4.31
C ARG A 305 -24.63 12.49 -5.49
N LEU A 306 -24.40 11.62 -6.48
CA LEU A 306 -23.59 11.95 -7.65
C LEU A 306 -24.41 12.65 -8.76
N ILE A 307 -25.72 12.48 -8.75
CA ILE A 307 -26.60 13.01 -9.83
C ILE A 307 -26.47 14.53 -9.98
N PRO A 308 -26.60 15.36 -8.92
CA PRO A 308 -26.49 16.82 -9.06
C PRO A 308 -25.14 17.23 -9.68
N VAL A 309 -24.04 16.60 -9.25
CA VAL A 309 -22.69 16.89 -9.77
C VAL A 309 -22.55 16.58 -11.26
N VAL A 310 -23.09 15.45 -11.68
CA VAL A 310 -23.06 15.04 -13.12
C VAL A 310 -23.93 15.98 -13.95
N LEU A 311 -25.09 16.40 -13.44
CA LEU A 311 -25.97 17.32 -14.13
C LEU A 311 -25.36 18.73 -14.23
N ASP A 312 -24.74 19.22 -13.18
CA ASP A 312 -24.03 20.50 -13.17
C ASP A 312 -22.89 20.52 -14.20
N GLN A 313 -22.03 19.49 -14.20
CA GLN A 313 -20.95 19.37 -15.20
C GLN A 313 -21.46 19.21 -16.64
N ALA A 314 -22.68 18.68 -16.85
CA ALA A 314 -23.33 18.59 -18.15
C ALA A 314 -24.09 19.87 -18.54
N TYR A 315 -24.10 20.89 -17.66
CA TYR A 315 -24.88 22.13 -17.84
C TYR A 315 -26.38 21.85 -18.01
N LEU A 316 -26.92 20.97 -17.14
CA LEU A 316 -28.33 20.57 -17.16
C LEU A 316 -29.03 20.96 -15.87
N ASP A 317 -30.21 21.53 -15.98
CA ASP A 317 -31.08 21.83 -14.84
C ASP A 317 -31.67 20.53 -14.28
N GLU A 318 -31.47 20.28 -13.01
CA GLU A 318 -31.94 19.08 -12.31
C GLU A 318 -33.46 18.98 -12.19
N GLU A 319 -34.16 20.14 -12.21
CA GLU A 319 -35.62 20.22 -12.14
C GLU A 319 -36.28 20.05 -13.53
N LYS A 320 -35.51 20.16 -14.63
CA LYS A 320 -36.03 20.04 -15.99
C LYS A 320 -36.71 18.68 -16.20
N PRO A 321 -37.94 18.66 -16.75
CA PRO A 321 -38.61 17.41 -17.10
C PRO A 321 -37.80 16.59 -18.12
N VAL A 322 -37.71 15.28 -17.88
CA VAL A 322 -36.91 14.36 -18.71
C VAL A 322 -37.32 14.40 -20.19
N ASN A 323 -38.63 14.52 -20.48
CA ASN A 323 -39.17 14.62 -21.84
C ASN A 323 -38.82 15.93 -22.58
N GLN A 324 -38.25 16.92 -21.90
CA GLN A 324 -37.79 18.18 -22.51
C GLN A 324 -36.27 18.19 -22.77
N ILE A 325 -35.56 17.09 -22.45
CA ILE A 325 -34.12 17.00 -22.70
C ILE A 325 -33.86 16.79 -24.18
N SER A 326 -33.11 17.73 -24.79
CA SER A 326 -32.74 17.66 -26.20
C SER A 326 -31.69 16.56 -26.47
N LYS A 327 -31.47 16.26 -27.73
CA LYS A 327 -30.43 15.31 -28.15
C LYS A 327 -29.02 15.81 -27.76
N GLU A 328 -28.78 17.09 -27.90
CA GLU A 328 -27.50 17.74 -27.56
C GLU A 328 -27.23 17.72 -26.06
N GLU A 329 -28.26 17.96 -25.25
CA GLU A 329 -28.19 17.85 -23.79
C GLU A 329 -27.91 16.43 -23.35
N ARG A 330 -28.60 15.45 -23.96
CA ARG A 330 -28.34 14.03 -23.68
C ARG A 330 -26.92 13.63 -24.06
N LYS A 331 -26.39 14.14 -25.17
CA LYS A 331 -25.01 13.89 -25.58
C LYS A 331 -24.01 14.44 -24.56
N ARG A 332 -24.17 15.69 -24.10
CA ARG A 332 -23.33 16.26 -23.03
C ARG A 332 -23.38 15.43 -21.73
N LEU A 333 -24.57 14.98 -21.36
CA LEU A 333 -24.73 14.09 -20.20
C LEU A 333 -23.91 12.78 -20.36
N VAL A 334 -23.96 12.16 -21.54
CA VAL A 334 -23.19 10.95 -21.83
C VAL A 334 -21.69 11.23 -21.82
N GLU A 335 -21.25 12.38 -22.32
CA GLU A 335 -19.85 12.82 -22.27
C GLU A 335 -19.34 12.91 -20.80
N VAL A 336 -20.13 13.52 -19.91
CA VAL A 336 -19.78 13.59 -18.48
C VAL A 336 -19.80 12.20 -17.82
N LEU A 337 -20.78 11.35 -18.16
CA LEU A 337 -20.83 9.97 -17.66
C LEU A 337 -19.59 9.14 -18.07
N LYS A 338 -18.99 9.43 -19.21
CA LYS A 338 -17.78 8.82 -19.74
C LYS A 338 -16.49 9.50 -19.27
N GLY A 339 -16.59 10.68 -18.68
CA GLY A 339 -15.42 11.45 -18.27
C GLY A 339 -15.72 12.51 -17.21
N LEU A 340 -16.31 12.12 -16.07
CA LEU A 340 -16.50 13.03 -14.93
C LEU A 340 -15.13 13.57 -14.50
N SER A 341 -14.94 14.89 -14.60
CA SER A 341 -13.64 15.54 -14.39
C SER A 341 -13.45 15.93 -12.94
N VAL A 342 -12.28 15.62 -12.38
CA VAL A 342 -11.81 16.04 -11.05
C VAL A 342 -10.44 16.70 -11.23
N SER A 343 -10.31 17.96 -10.88
CA SER A 343 -9.03 18.68 -10.88
C SER A 343 -8.14 18.20 -9.73
N ILE A 344 -6.91 17.80 -10.01
CA ILE A 344 -5.97 17.30 -8.99
C ILE A 344 -4.92 18.35 -8.67
N THR A 345 -4.88 18.78 -7.41
CA THR A 345 -3.96 19.81 -6.92
C THR A 345 -2.72 19.25 -6.24
N GLY A 346 -2.74 17.97 -5.81
CA GLY A 346 -1.62 17.40 -5.10
C GLY A 346 -1.86 16.00 -4.56
N THR A 347 -0.98 15.58 -3.67
CA THR A 347 -1.08 14.35 -2.88
C THR A 347 -1.16 14.67 -1.40
N ARG A 348 -1.74 13.77 -0.60
CA ARG A 348 -1.64 13.86 0.86
C ARG A 348 -0.18 13.63 1.32
N PRO A 349 0.20 14.10 2.52
CA PRO A 349 1.56 13.98 3.03
C PRO A 349 1.98 12.51 3.27
N LEU A 350 3.30 12.27 3.37
CA LEU A 350 3.89 10.95 3.60
C LEU A 350 3.30 10.22 4.82
N ALA A 351 2.97 10.95 5.87
CA ALA A 351 2.36 10.36 7.09
C ALA A 351 1.01 9.67 6.83
N GLU A 352 0.29 10.06 5.76
CA GLU A 352 -1.01 9.50 5.38
C GLU A 352 -0.90 8.50 4.19
N ALA A 353 0.29 8.33 3.64
CA ALA A 353 0.53 7.33 2.59
C ALA A 353 0.41 5.90 3.15
N ILE A 354 -0.05 4.96 2.33
CA ILE A 354 -0.07 3.55 2.73
C ILE A 354 1.35 3.01 2.87
N VAL A 355 2.24 3.40 1.95
CA VAL A 355 3.61 2.91 1.85
C VAL A 355 4.57 4.08 1.63
N THR A 356 5.79 3.93 2.15
CA THR A 356 6.92 4.83 1.89
C THR A 356 7.70 4.34 0.67
N ALA A 357 7.89 5.20 -0.34
CA ALA A 357 8.89 5.00 -1.38
C ALA A 357 10.20 5.66 -0.97
N GLY A 358 11.33 5.11 -1.40
CA GLY A 358 12.66 5.48 -0.89
C GLY A 358 13.05 4.62 0.31
N GLY A 359 14.23 4.84 0.85
CA GLY A 359 14.78 4.06 1.97
C GLY A 359 16.24 3.72 1.79
N VAL A 360 16.73 2.70 2.48
CA VAL A 360 18.12 2.23 2.37
C VAL A 360 18.39 1.77 0.94
N SER A 361 19.45 2.32 0.35
CA SER A 361 19.83 2.05 -1.04
C SER A 361 20.08 0.56 -1.27
N ILE A 362 19.37 -0.04 -2.22
CA ILE A 362 19.55 -1.44 -2.63
C ILE A 362 20.96 -1.73 -3.16
N LYS A 363 21.72 -0.72 -3.59
CA LYS A 363 23.09 -0.87 -4.06
C LYS A 363 24.04 -1.31 -2.93
N GLU A 364 23.69 -1.00 -1.70
CA GLU A 364 24.47 -1.28 -0.49
C GLU A 364 23.97 -2.51 0.29
N ILE A 365 23.02 -3.23 -0.28
CA ILE A 365 22.44 -4.46 0.29
C ILE A 365 22.72 -5.62 -0.67
N GLU A 366 23.11 -6.77 -0.13
CA GLU A 366 23.28 -8.01 -0.89
C GLU A 366 21.90 -8.66 -1.17
N PRO A 367 21.48 -8.83 -2.44
CA PRO A 367 20.10 -9.27 -2.74
C PRO A 367 19.81 -10.73 -2.35
N LYS A 368 20.82 -11.57 -2.15
CA LYS A 368 20.65 -12.98 -1.80
C LYS A 368 20.47 -13.24 -0.31
N THR A 369 21.01 -12.35 0.53
CA THR A 369 21.06 -12.50 2.00
C THR A 369 20.45 -11.32 2.75
N LEU A 370 20.16 -10.23 2.04
CA LEU A 370 19.72 -8.93 2.62
C LEU A 370 20.74 -8.30 3.59
N ARG A 371 21.99 -8.79 3.56
CA ARG A 371 23.10 -8.28 4.36
C ARG A 371 23.57 -6.92 3.84
N SER A 372 23.95 -6.04 4.76
CA SER A 372 24.71 -4.82 4.47
C SER A 372 26.03 -5.16 3.78
N LYS A 373 26.42 -4.41 2.75
CA LYS A 373 27.75 -4.47 2.15
C LYS A 373 28.78 -3.66 2.91
N LEU A 374 28.34 -2.78 3.84
CA LEU A 374 29.20 -1.90 4.61
C LEU A 374 29.57 -2.50 5.98
N TRP A 375 28.67 -3.30 6.57
CA TRP A 375 28.85 -3.83 7.92
C TRP A 375 28.56 -5.32 7.98
N GLN A 376 29.50 -6.08 8.51
CA GLN A 376 29.29 -7.50 8.81
C GLN A 376 28.27 -7.64 9.94
N GLY A 377 27.36 -8.61 9.83
CA GLY A 377 26.31 -8.87 10.84
C GLY A 377 25.13 -7.89 10.80
N LEU A 378 25.08 -6.93 9.86
CA LEU A 378 23.95 -6.04 9.67
C LEU A 378 23.08 -6.50 8.50
N TYR A 379 21.75 -6.53 8.71
CA TYR A 379 20.76 -6.92 7.71
C TYR A 379 19.61 -5.92 7.67
N PHE A 380 18.92 -5.84 6.53
CA PHE A 380 17.75 -5.00 6.35
C PHE A 380 16.58 -5.85 5.84
N ALA A 381 15.35 -5.58 6.31
CA ALA A 381 14.16 -6.28 5.86
C ALA A 381 12.91 -5.40 5.83
N GLY A 382 12.07 -5.59 4.83
CA GLY A 382 10.80 -4.88 4.66
C GLY A 382 10.97 -3.46 4.15
N GLU A 383 10.02 -2.59 4.51
CA GLU A 383 9.82 -1.24 3.99
C GLU A 383 10.97 -0.25 4.33
N VAL A 384 11.93 -0.63 5.16
CA VAL A 384 13.15 0.15 5.40
C VAL A 384 14.08 0.15 4.17
N ILE A 385 13.96 -0.84 3.29
CA ILE A 385 14.69 -0.93 2.02
C ILE A 385 13.96 -0.07 0.97
N ASP A 386 14.69 0.53 0.04
CA ASP A 386 14.10 1.30 -1.09
C ASP A 386 13.34 0.38 -2.07
N ILE A 387 12.20 -0.13 -1.61
CA ILE A 387 11.25 -0.96 -2.36
C ILE A 387 9.82 -0.55 -2.02
N ASP A 388 8.98 -0.36 -3.02
CA ASP A 388 7.56 -0.10 -2.86
C ASP A 388 6.74 -0.72 -4.00
N GLY A 389 5.65 -1.40 -3.65
CA GLY A 389 4.73 -2.07 -4.57
C GLY A 389 3.36 -1.41 -4.65
N TYR A 390 2.58 -1.76 -5.67
CA TYR A 390 1.17 -1.39 -5.77
C TYR A 390 0.32 -2.02 -4.66
N THR A 391 -0.96 -1.62 -4.60
CA THR A 391 -1.96 -2.31 -3.76
C THR A 391 -2.18 -3.73 -4.29
N GLY A 392 -2.50 -4.69 -3.40
CA GLY A 392 -2.78 -6.05 -3.84
C GLY A 392 -2.09 -7.17 -3.05
N GLY A 393 -1.36 -6.83 -1.95
CA GLY A 393 -0.61 -7.79 -1.13
C GLY A 393 0.89 -7.79 -1.38
N TYR A 394 1.36 -7.11 -2.42
CA TYR A 394 2.76 -7.13 -2.87
C TYR A 394 3.75 -6.56 -1.85
N ASN A 395 3.37 -5.49 -1.13
CA ASN A 395 4.23 -4.90 -0.09
C ASN A 395 4.41 -5.81 1.12
N LEU A 396 3.36 -6.53 1.53
CA LEU A 396 3.46 -7.51 2.61
C LEU A 396 4.25 -8.74 2.15
N GLN A 397 4.06 -9.21 0.92
CA GLN A 397 4.89 -10.27 0.34
C GLN A 397 6.37 -9.89 0.34
N ALA A 398 6.71 -8.69 -0.11
CA ALA A 398 8.08 -8.19 -0.08
C ALA A 398 8.63 -8.14 1.36
N ALA A 399 7.83 -7.71 2.33
CA ALA A 399 8.21 -7.68 3.73
C ALA A 399 8.45 -9.09 4.29
N PHE A 400 7.58 -10.04 4.01
CA PHE A 400 7.72 -11.44 4.45
C PHE A 400 8.94 -12.11 3.81
N SER A 401 9.10 -12.02 2.49
CA SER A 401 10.23 -12.65 1.79
C SER A 401 11.57 -12.06 2.23
N THR A 402 11.67 -10.74 2.36
CA THR A 402 12.91 -10.10 2.85
C THR A 402 13.18 -10.41 4.31
N GLY A 403 12.13 -10.50 5.14
CA GLY A 403 12.24 -10.91 6.53
C GLY A 403 12.79 -12.32 6.66
N TYR A 404 12.19 -13.28 5.97
CA TYR A 404 12.63 -14.67 5.97
C TYR A 404 14.10 -14.82 5.58
N VAL A 405 14.48 -14.21 4.45
CA VAL A 405 15.86 -14.30 3.94
C VAL A 405 16.87 -13.65 4.88
N ALA A 406 16.56 -12.47 5.42
CA ALA A 406 17.44 -11.80 6.37
C ALA A 406 17.59 -12.61 7.67
N GLY A 407 16.50 -13.19 8.17
CA GLY A 407 16.51 -14.06 9.35
C GLY A 407 17.34 -15.31 9.18
N THR A 408 17.10 -16.04 8.09
CA THR A 408 17.89 -17.25 7.72
C THR A 408 19.37 -16.91 7.60
N ALA A 409 19.72 -15.83 6.88
CA ALA A 409 21.13 -15.44 6.70
C ALA A 409 21.81 -15.00 8.01
N ALA A 410 21.09 -14.30 8.89
CA ALA A 410 21.61 -13.85 10.17
C ALA A 410 21.88 -14.99 11.15
N ALA A 411 21.16 -16.10 11.04
CA ALA A 411 21.39 -17.29 11.88
C ALA A 411 22.74 -17.98 11.61
N TYR A 412 23.29 -17.84 10.41
CA TYR A 412 24.54 -18.47 9.97
C TYR A 412 25.75 -17.51 9.93
N GLN A 413 25.64 -16.38 10.62
CA GLN A 413 26.68 -15.33 10.69
C GLN A 413 27.98 -15.85 11.34
#